data_a4a434b755d5c5424baf5ff30151b12f
#
_entry.id   a4a434b755d5c5424baf5ff30151b12f
#
_cell.length_a   1.000
_cell.length_b   1.000
_cell.length_c   1.000
_cell.angle_alpha   90.00
_cell.angle_beta   90.00
_cell.angle_gamma   90.00
#
_symmetry.space_group_name_H-M   'P 1'
#
loop_
_entity.id
_entity.type
_entity.pdbx_description
1 polymer ?
#
loop_
_entity_poly.entity_id
_entity_poly.type
_entity_poly.pdbx_seq_one_letter_code
_entity_poly.pdbx_strand_id
1 'polypeptide(L)'
;MEKDPPDCIIADSVYPWVYDLARKLQIPTLSFNGFSLFTVSLMESLRINNLLHSHTDSHSDSGAFVVPNFPHPITMHARPPKSFTGFMEIMLEKELKSNGLIVNNFVELDGEECIEHYEKITCHKAWHLGPTSLIHNTVQDQAERGNKSVVSVHDCLSWLNSKRDNSVLYICFGSICYFSDKQLYEMACGIKASDHEFIWVVPEKKGKEDESDEEKNKWLPKGFEERNIEKNKGLIVRGWAPQVMILTHPAVGAFMTHCGWNSIVEAVSAGIPMITWPVLGDQFYNEKLITHVRGIGVEVGAIEWCVDGVGEKENVMSRDIIEKAMRRLMDNSDEAERIKQRARDFREKATRAVQKGGSSYNNLLSLIDDLKRMRDNKTLA
;
A
#
# COMPACT_ATOMS: atom_id res chain seq x y z
N MET A 1 31.16 -23.19 23.71
CA MET A 1 29.89 -23.60 23.07
C MET A 1 29.93 -23.05 21.67
N GLU A 2 30.26 -23.83 20.68
CA GLU A 2 30.00 -23.51 19.27
C GLU A 2 28.48 -23.43 19.13
N LYS A 3 27.96 -22.23 18.94
CA LYS A 3 26.56 -22.05 18.57
C LYS A 3 26.46 -22.47 17.13
N ASP A 4 25.60 -23.40 16.81
CA ASP A 4 25.29 -23.75 15.42
C ASP A 4 24.91 -22.48 14.68
N PRO A 5 25.53 -22.19 13.52
CA PRO A 5 25.15 -21.04 12.72
C PRO A 5 23.71 -21.20 12.21
N PRO A 6 22.99 -20.09 11.96
CA PRO A 6 21.64 -20.18 11.40
C PRO A 6 21.70 -20.79 9.99
N ASP A 7 20.68 -21.53 9.61
CA ASP A 7 20.54 -22.11 8.27
C ASP A 7 20.32 -21.05 7.20
N CYS A 8 19.68 -19.94 7.56
CA CYS A 8 19.37 -18.82 6.65
C CYS A 8 19.19 -17.52 7.45
N ILE A 9 19.44 -16.39 6.80
CA ILE A 9 19.10 -15.05 7.29
C ILE A 9 17.98 -14.50 6.39
N ILE A 10 16.86 -14.09 6.98
CA ILE A 10 15.82 -13.33 6.29
C ILE A 10 16.00 -11.86 6.70
N ALA A 11 16.27 -11.00 5.74
CA ALA A 11 16.52 -9.58 5.98
C ALA A 11 15.57 -8.71 5.17
N ASP A 12 15.09 -7.63 5.78
CA ASP A 12 14.36 -6.60 5.04
C ASP A 12 15.29 -5.95 4.00
N SER A 13 14.77 -5.74 2.81
CA SER A 13 15.51 -5.17 1.67
C SER A 13 16.10 -3.78 1.94
N VAL A 14 15.56 -3.04 2.91
CA VAL A 14 16.09 -1.72 3.34
C VAL A 14 17.40 -1.81 4.13
N TYR A 15 17.87 -3.02 4.47
CA TYR A 15 19.16 -3.25 5.14
C TYR A 15 20.21 -3.87 4.21
N PRO A 16 20.68 -3.16 3.17
CA PRO A 16 21.51 -3.72 2.11
C PRO A 16 22.87 -4.26 2.58
N TRP A 17 23.35 -3.85 3.75
CA TRP A 17 24.61 -4.35 4.35
C TRP A 17 24.54 -5.80 4.82
N VAL A 18 23.33 -6.33 5.10
CA VAL A 18 23.14 -7.71 5.59
C VAL A 18 23.62 -8.72 4.54
N TYR A 19 23.37 -8.48 3.26
CA TYR A 19 23.75 -9.40 2.18
C TYR A 19 25.26 -9.58 2.07
N ASP A 20 26.02 -8.49 2.23
CA ASP A 20 27.49 -8.55 2.21
C ASP A 20 28.04 -9.29 3.46
N LEU A 21 27.40 -9.12 4.62
CA LEU A 21 27.75 -9.84 5.85
C LEU A 21 27.45 -11.34 5.75
N ALA A 22 26.26 -11.68 5.29
CA ALA A 22 25.84 -13.08 5.14
C ALA A 22 26.73 -13.84 4.17
N ARG A 23 27.16 -13.20 3.05
CA ARG A 23 28.12 -13.76 2.12
C ARG A 23 29.46 -14.06 2.77
N LYS A 24 29.99 -13.12 3.60
CA LYS A 24 31.24 -13.35 4.36
C LYS A 24 31.15 -14.52 5.34
N LEU A 25 29.96 -14.72 5.91
CA LEU A 25 29.68 -15.81 6.82
C LEU A 25 29.25 -17.11 6.12
N GLN A 26 29.12 -17.08 4.80
CA GLN A 26 28.64 -18.20 3.98
C GLN A 26 27.24 -18.70 4.42
N ILE A 27 26.36 -17.80 4.86
CA ILE A 27 25.00 -18.11 5.27
C ILE A 27 24.04 -17.71 4.14
N PRO A 28 23.15 -18.60 3.69
CA PRO A 28 22.09 -18.26 2.74
C PRO A 28 21.26 -17.08 3.24
N THR A 29 20.89 -16.18 2.34
CA THR A 29 20.12 -14.99 2.70
C THR A 29 18.92 -14.84 1.78
N LEU A 30 17.76 -14.62 2.34
CA LEU A 30 16.55 -14.23 1.61
C LEU A 30 16.26 -12.76 1.89
N SER A 31 15.88 -12.04 0.85
CA SER A 31 15.35 -10.69 0.98
C SER A 31 13.86 -10.74 1.30
N PHE A 32 13.42 -10.00 2.31
CA PHE A 32 12.01 -9.67 2.49
C PHE A 32 11.78 -8.27 1.94
N ASN A 33 10.91 -8.15 0.94
CA ASN A 33 10.57 -6.87 0.36
C ASN A 33 9.16 -6.45 0.79
N GLY A 34 9.06 -5.24 1.35
CA GLY A 34 7.80 -4.64 1.79
C GLY A 34 6.91 -4.12 0.65
N PHE A 35 7.39 -4.18 -0.62
CA PHE A 35 6.63 -3.81 -1.81
C PHE A 35 5.96 -5.03 -2.46
N SER A 36 5.07 -4.80 -3.43
CA SER A 36 4.55 -5.87 -4.29
C SER A 36 5.63 -6.39 -5.25
N LEU A 37 5.53 -7.64 -5.67
CA LEU A 37 6.39 -8.16 -6.73
C LEU A 37 6.15 -7.41 -8.04
N PHE A 38 4.90 -7.00 -8.30
CA PHE A 38 4.57 -6.13 -9.44
C PHE A 38 5.42 -4.86 -9.43
N THR A 39 5.48 -4.15 -8.29
CA THR A 39 6.29 -2.94 -8.15
C THR A 39 7.78 -3.21 -8.34
N VAL A 40 8.32 -4.23 -7.68
CA VAL A 40 9.75 -4.61 -7.80
C VAL A 40 10.08 -4.94 -9.25
N SER A 41 9.25 -5.75 -9.91
CA SER A 41 9.41 -6.15 -11.30
C SER A 41 9.33 -4.96 -12.27
N LEU A 42 8.40 -4.03 -12.03
CA LEU A 42 8.24 -2.81 -12.84
C LEU A 42 9.44 -1.88 -12.69
N MET A 43 9.91 -1.68 -11.46
CA MET A 43 11.10 -0.86 -11.17
C MET A 43 12.37 -1.46 -11.78
N GLU A 44 12.54 -2.78 -11.72
CA GLU A 44 13.65 -3.46 -12.37
C GLU A 44 13.58 -3.31 -13.89
N SER A 45 12.38 -3.40 -14.47
CA SER A 45 12.19 -3.14 -15.91
C SER A 45 12.57 -1.70 -16.27
N LEU A 46 12.23 -0.71 -15.44
CA LEU A 46 12.64 0.69 -15.64
C LEU A 46 14.17 0.85 -15.53
N ARG A 47 14.81 0.17 -14.57
CA ARG A 47 16.26 0.19 -14.37
C ARG A 47 17.00 -0.37 -15.58
N ILE A 48 16.62 -1.56 -16.03
CA ILE A 48 17.27 -2.24 -17.18
C ILE A 48 17.14 -1.40 -18.47
N ASN A 49 16.02 -0.71 -18.64
CA ASN A 49 15.77 0.16 -19.81
C ASN A 49 16.31 1.60 -19.64
N ASN A 50 17.09 1.90 -18.58
CA ASN A 50 17.64 3.22 -18.26
C ASN A 50 16.58 4.33 -18.13
N LEU A 51 15.36 3.99 -17.73
CA LEU A 51 14.25 4.94 -17.59
C LEU A 51 14.15 5.56 -16.19
N LEU A 52 14.86 5.04 -15.20
CA LEU A 52 14.91 5.61 -13.85
C LEU A 52 15.62 6.98 -13.81
N HIS A 53 16.63 7.18 -14.67
CA HIS A 53 17.49 8.37 -14.64
C HIS A 53 17.37 9.27 -15.88
N SER A 54 16.60 8.88 -16.89
CA SER A 54 16.48 9.71 -18.09
C SER A 54 15.70 10.99 -17.78
N HIS A 55 16.41 11.99 -17.27
CA HIS A 55 15.90 13.35 -17.16
C HIS A 55 16.05 14.03 -18.52
N THR A 56 14.96 14.21 -19.22
CA THR A 56 14.92 15.29 -20.21
C THR A 56 14.73 16.59 -19.42
N ASP A 57 15.73 17.48 -19.46
CA ASP A 57 15.71 18.80 -18.81
C ASP A 57 14.62 19.75 -19.39
N SER A 58 13.69 19.22 -20.15
CA SER A 58 12.61 20.00 -20.75
C SER A 58 11.41 20.07 -19.80
N HIS A 59 11.22 21.22 -19.20
CA HIS A 59 10.05 21.64 -18.44
C HIS A 59 8.74 21.69 -19.27
N SER A 60 8.71 21.10 -20.47
CA SER A 60 7.64 21.36 -21.44
C SER A 60 6.86 20.13 -21.91
N ASP A 61 7.05 18.95 -21.30
CA ASP A 61 6.26 17.80 -21.76
C ASP A 61 5.67 17.05 -20.58
N SER A 62 4.37 16.80 -20.67
CA SER A 62 3.59 15.93 -19.77
C SER A 62 4.07 14.46 -19.82
N GLY A 63 5.34 14.28 -19.91
CA GLY A 63 6.26 13.15 -19.93
C GLY A 63 5.73 11.75 -19.64
N ALA A 64 4.48 11.48 -20.04
CA ALA A 64 3.92 10.14 -19.94
C ALA A 64 4.73 9.18 -20.81
N PHE A 65 5.13 8.05 -20.26
CA PHE A 65 5.86 7.02 -20.99
C PHE A 65 5.32 5.63 -20.63
N VAL A 66 5.38 4.73 -21.60
CA VAL A 66 4.99 3.32 -21.41
C VAL A 66 6.21 2.54 -20.95
N VAL A 67 6.06 1.69 -19.94
CA VAL A 67 7.14 0.82 -19.46
C VAL A 67 7.42 -0.26 -20.51
N PRO A 68 8.64 -0.30 -21.08
CA PRO A 68 8.96 -1.24 -22.15
C PRO A 68 9.02 -2.69 -21.65
N ASN A 69 8.57 -3.62 -22.48
CA ASN A 69 8.70 -5.06 -22.25
C ASN A 69 8.07 -5.58 -20.93
N PHE A 70 7.26 -4.77 -20.27
CA PHE A 70 6.50 -5.20 -19.10
C PHE A 70 5.25 -5.99 -19.53
N PRO A 71 4.79 -7.01 -18.77
CA PRO A 71 3.66 -7.84 -19.17
C PRO A 71 2.36 -7.09 -19.41
N HIS A 72 2.18 -5.97 -18.71
CA HIS A 72 1.03 -5.08 -18.86
C HIS A 72 1.43 -3.74 -19.48
N PRO A 73 0.60 -3.12 -20.31
CA PRO A 73 0.86 -1.79 -20.86
C PRO A 73 0.69 -0.71 -19.78
N ILE A 74 1.74 -0.49 -18.98
CA ILE A 74 1.72 0.50 -17.90
C ILE A 74 2.24 1.83 -18.40
N THR A 75 1.39 2.86 -18.29
CA THR A 75 1.76 4.26 -18.56
C THR A 75 2.05 4.97 -17.24
N MET A 76 3.26 5.51 -17.11
CA MET A 76 3.67 6.36 -16.00
C MET A 76 3.60 7.83 -16.43
N HIS A 77 2.98 8.68 -15.59
CA HIS A 77 2.79 10.11 -15.86
C HIS A 77 3.82 11.01 -15.19
N ALA A 78 4.54 10.49 -14.21
CA ALA A 78 5.59 11.21 -13.51
C ALA A 78 6.76 10.28 -13.22
N ARG A 79 7.97 10.85 -13.23
CA ARG A 79 9.17 10.14 -12.83
C ARG A 79 9.41 10.31 -11.35
N PRO A 80 9.88 9.27 -10.67
CA PRO A 80 10.22 9.39 -9.27
C PRO A 80 11.39 10.36 -9.06
N PRO A 81 11.47 11.03 -7.89
CA PRO A 81 12.57 11.92 -7.56
C PRO A 81 13.90 11.17 -7.46
N LYS A 82 15.03 11.86 -7.74
CA LYS A 82 16.37 11.25 -7.73
C LYS A 82 16.74 10.58 -6.39
N SER A 83 16.30 11.15 -5.28
CA SER A 83 16.50 10.57 -3.95
C SER A 83 15.87 9.19 -3.81
N PHE A 84 14.66 9.01 -4.35
CA PHE A 84 13.96 7.74 -4.33
C PHE A 84 14.62 6.73 -5.30
N THR A 85 14.92 7.15 -6.54
CA THR A 85 15.54 6.24 -7.53
C THR A 85 16.91 5.75 -7.08
N GLY A 86 17.76 6.63 -6.53
CA GLY A 86 19.07 6.24 -6.03
C GLY A 86 19.00 5.26 -4.86
N PHE A 87 18.06 5.45 -3.93
CA PHE A 87 17.80 4.49 -2.86
C PHE A 87 17.34 3.13 -3.43
N MET A 88 16.40 3.14 -4.35
CA MET A 88 15.85 1.93 -4.95
C MET A 88 16.87 1.15 -5.75
N GLU A 89 17.77 1.81 -6.47
CA GLU A 89 18.85 1.13 -7.19
C GLU A 89 19.77 0.37 -6.26
N ILE A 90 20.20 1.01 -5.15
CA ILE A 90 21.03 0.35 -4.14
C ILE A 90 20.30 -0.86 -3.56
N MET A 91 19.01 -0.71 -3.26
CA MET A 91 18.18 -1.77 -2.70
C MET A 91 18.06 -2.95 -3.67
N LEU A 92 17.67 -2.70 -4.92
CA LEU A 92 17.52 -3.74 -5.96
C LEU A 92 18.84 -4.44 -6.26
N GLU A 93 19.94 -3.69 -6.45
CA GLU A 93 21.26 -4.27 -6.69
C GLU A 93 21.71 -5.22 -5.57
N LYS A 94 21.43 -4.84 -4.34
CA LYS A 94 21.82 -5.66 -3.18
C LYS A 94 20.87 -6.84 -2.99
N GLU A 95 19.58 -6.66 -3.24
CA GLU A 95 18.57 -7.72 -3.18
C GLU A 95 18.92 -8.86 -4.14
N LEU A 96 19.42 -8.55 -5.34
CA LEU A 96 19.91 -9.53 -6.31
C LEU A 96 21.17 -10.31 -5.85
N LYS A 97 21.76 -9.97 -4.71
CA LYS A 97 22.81 -10.75 -4.06
C LYS A 97 22.27 -11.78 -3.05
N SER A 98 20.99 -11.75 -2.78
CA SER A 98 20.31 -12.75 -1.96
C SER A 98 20.08 -14.05 -2.72
N ASN A 99 19.61 -15.08 -2.04
CA ASN A 99 19.22 -16.36 -2.65
C ASN A 99 17.77 -16.36 -3.17
N GLY A 100 17.05 -15.26 -3.01
CA GLY A 100 15.70 -15.06 -3.51
C GLY A 100 14.90 -14.08 -2.67
N LEU A 101 13.69 -13.81 -3.12
CA LEU A 101 12.81 -12.78 -2.61
C LEU A 101 11.58 -13.35 -1.91
N ILE A 102 11.25 -12.81 -0.75
CA ILE A 102 9.98 -13.06 -0.06
C ILE A 102 9.13 -11.79 -0.14
N VAL A 103 7.88 -11.93 -0.53
CA VAL A 103 6.91 -10.83 -0.58
C VAL A 103 5.65 -11.13 0.24
N ASN A 104 5.12 -10.10 0.92
CA ASN A 104 3.81 -10.16 1.57
C ASN A 104 2.71 -9.92 0.54
N ASN A 105 2.49 -10.92 -0.30
CA ASN A 105 1.51 -10.92 -1.37
C ASN A 105 1.07 -12.35 -1.69
N PHE A 106 0.14 -12.52 -2.61
CA PHE A 106 -0.28 -13.82 -3.14
C PHE A 106 -0.27 -13.80 -4.68
N VAL A 107 -0.05 -14.97 -5.26
CA VAL A 107 0.15 -15.16 -6.72
C VAL A 107 -0.96 -14.49 -7.54
N GLU A 108 -2.21 -14.67 -7.14
CA GLU A 108 -3.38 -14.19 -7.88
C GLU A 108 -3.51 -12.65 -7.90
N LEU A 109 -2.82 -11.94 -6.98
CA LEU A 109 -2.80 -10.47 -6.97
C LEU A 109 -1.68 -9.90 -7.85
N ASP A 110 -0.46 -10.46 -7.80
CA ASP A 110 0.62 -10.05 -8.71
C ASP A 110 0.41 -10.56 -10.14
N GLY A 111 -0.14 -11.79 -10.28
CA GLY A 111 -0.33 -12.51 -11.53
C GLY A 111 0.90 -13.31 -11.94
N GLU A 112 0.68 -14.49 -12.50
CA GLU A 112 1.74 -15.39 -12.98
C GLU A 112 2.64 -14.69 -13.99
N GLU A 113 2.06 -13.85 -14.85
CA GLU A 113 2.77 -13.08 -15.87
C GLU A 113 3.81 -12.11 -15.31
N CYS A 114 3.54 -11.51 -14.15
CA CYS A 114 4.51 -10.64 -13.46
C CYS A 114 5.60 -11.44 -12.76
N ILE A 115 5.25 -12.61 -12.22
CA ILE A 115 6.20 -13.53 -11.57
C ILE A 115 7.21 -14.05 -12.59
N GLU A 116 6.72 -14.59 -13.70
CA GLU A 116 7.54 -15.09 -14.80
C GLU A 116 8.46 -13.99 -15.37
N HIS A 117 7.92 -12.77 -15.50
CA HIS A 117 8.71 -11.64 -15.97
C HIS A 117 9.83 -11.30 -14.99
N TYR A 118 9.52 -11.19 -13.67
CA TYR A 118 10.53 -10.91 -12.64
C TYR A 118 11.62 -11.97 -12.64
N GLU A 119 11.26 -13.26 -12.61
CA GLU A 119 12.23 -14.37 -12.60
C GLU A 119 13.09 -14.39 -13.87
N LYS A 120 12.50 -14.05 -15.02
CA LYS A 120 13.22 -13.96 -16.31
C LYS A 120 14.26 -12.83 -16.32
N ILE A 121 13.92 -11.63 -15.83
CA ILE A 121 14.82 -10.47 -15.92
C ILE A 121 15.86 -10.44 -14.80
N THR A 122 15.58 -11.09 -13.66
CA THR A 122 16.46 -11.08 -12.48
C THR A 122 17.20 -12.38 -12.26
N CYS A 123 16.74 -13.49 -12.84
CA CYS A 123 17.17 -14.86 -12.54
C CYS A 123 16.99 -15.22 -11.04
N HIS A 124 16.10 -14.54 -10.33
CA HIS A 124 15.79 -14.75 -8.92
C HIS A 124 14.39 -15.27 -8.72
N LYS A 125 14.23 -16.23 -7.81
CA LYS A 125 12.95 -16.78 -7.41
C LYS A 125 12.28 -15.88 -6.39
N ALA A 126 10.96 -15.71 -6.50
CA ALA A 126 10.15 -14.99 -5.53
C ALA A 126 9.12 -15.94 -4.88
N TRP A 127 8.99 -15.86 -3.54
CA TRP A 127 7.98 -16.59 -2.77
C TRP A 127 6.92 -15.64 -2.23
N HIS A 128 5.68 -15.90 -2.60
CA HIS A 128 4.51 -15.18 -2.15
C HIS A 128 3.98 -15.83 -0.87
N LEU A 129 4.17 -15.19 0.28
CA LEU A 129 3.80 -15.75 1.59
C LEU A 129 2.61 -15.05 2.26
N GLY A 130 1.99 -14.08 1.58
CA GLY A 130 0.86 -13.32 2.10
C GLY A 130 -0.50 -13.77 1.56
N PRO A 131 -1.55 -13.07 1.97
CA PRO A 131 -1.56 -11.93 2.90
C PRO A 131 -1.33 -12.38 4.35
N THR A 132 -0.26 -11.87 4.97
CA THR A 132 0.05 -12.21 6.37
C THR A 132 -1.04 -11.75 7.34
N SER A 133 -1.83 -10.75 6.96
CA SER A 133 -2.98 -10.26 7.71
C SER A 133 -4.07 -11.32 7.92
N LEU A 134 -4.17 -12.32 7.04
CA LEU A 134 -5.14 -13.41 7.15
C LEU A 134 -4.62 -14.60 7.97
N ILE A 135 -3.31 -14.67 8.24
CA ILE A 135 -2.69 -15.76 9.01
C ILE A 135 -2.86 -15.52 10.50
N HIS A 136 -2.63 -14.29 10.96
CA HIS A 136 -2.82 -13.85 12.33
C HIS A 136 -4.02 -12.92 12.37
N ASN A 137 -5.21 -13.47 12.56
CA ASN A 137 -6.47 -12.72 12.44
C ASN A 137 -7.36 -12.80 13.68
N THR A 138 -6.80 -13.07 14.86
CA THR A 138 -7.59 -12.94 16.09
C THR A 138 -7.94 -11.48 16.32
N VAL A 139 -9.05 -11.23 17.04
CA VAL A 139 -9.50 -9.86 17.37
C VAL A 139 -8.38 -9.09 18.10
N GLN A 140 -7.61 -9.77 18.94
CA GLN A 140 -6.50 -9.19 19.65
C GLN A 140 -5.34 -8.82 18.71
N ASP A 141 -4.95 -9.71 17.78
CA ASP A 141 -3.92 -9.44 16.78
C ASP A 141 -4.27 -8.24 15.89
N GLN A 142 -5.55 -8.11 15.51
CA GLN A 142 -6.03 -7.00 14.70
C GLN A 142 -6.06 -5.67 15.45
N ALA A 143 -6.37 -5.69 16.75
CA ALA A 143 -6.40 -4.51 17.60
C ALA A 143 -5.00 -3.98 17.96
N GLU A 144 -4.01 -4.88 18.08
CA GLU A 144 -2.63 -4.57 18.48
C GLU A 144 -1.71 -4.23 17.29
N ARG A 145 -2.22 -4.32 16.05
CA ARG A 145 -1.42 -3.98 14.86
C ARG A 145 -1.06 -2.50 14.80
N GLY A 146 0.23 -2.23 14.68
CA GLY A 146 0.78 -0.88 14.53
C GLY A 146 0.86 -0.13 15.86
N ASN A 147 0.57 1.16 15.84
CA ASN A 147 0.58 2.00 17.03
C ASN A 147 -0.71 1.85 17.84
N LYS A 148 -0.68 2.28 19.10
CA LYS A 148 -1.91 2.32 19.91
C LYS A 148 -2.93 3.25 19.25
N SER A 149 -4.15 2.73 19.06
CA SER A 149 -5.27 3.54 18.56
C SER A 149 -5.61 4.65 19.54
N VAL A 150 -5.80 5.86 19.03
CA VAL A 150 -6.23 7.04 19.82
C VAL A 150 -7.72 6.97 20.11
N VAL A 151 -8.50 6.38 19.20
CA VAL A 151 -9.93 6.10 19.40
C VAL A 151 -10.07 4.69 19.96
N SER A 152 -10.93 4.52 20.95
CA SER A 152 -11.25 3.19 21.45
C SER A 152 -11.81 2.35 20.29
N VAL A 153 -11.27 1.13 20.13
CA VAL A 153 -11.76 0.16 19.13
C VAL A 153 -13.28 0.01 19.26
N HIS A 154 -13.77 -0.03 20.50
CA HIS A 154 -15.20 -0.16 20.82
C HIS A 154 -16.02 1.01 20.24
N ASP A 155 -15.58 2.26 20.40
CA ASP A 155 -16.34 3.43 19.94
C ASP A 155 -16.38 3.50 18.41
N CYS A 156 -15.27 3.19 17.76
CA CYS A 156 -15.19 3.11 16.30
C CYS A 156 -16.14 2.05 15.72
N LEU A 157 -16.10 0.83 16.27
CA LEU A 157 -16.97 -0.26 15.84
C LEU A 157 -18.44 0.00 16.20
N SER A 158 -18.72 0.61 17.37
CA SER A 158 -20.07 1.01 17.76
C SER A 158 -20.67 2.03 16.78
N TRP A 159 -19.86 3.00 16.34
CA TRP A 159 -20.27 3.95 15.32
C TRP A 159 -20.55 3.24 13.99
N LEU A 160 -19.67 2.36 13.52
CA LEU A 160 -19.86 1.59 12.29
C LEU A 160 -21.12 0.70 12.36
N ASN A 161 -21.38 0.05 13.49
CA ASN A 161 -22.58 -0.77 13.70
C ASN A 161 -23.91 0.02 13.55
N SER A 162 -23.87 1.35 13.68
CA SER A 162 -25.02 2.23 13.45
C SER A 162 -25.27 2.55 11.97
N LYS A 163 -24.40 2.07 11.06
CA LYS A 163 -24.40 2.39 9.63
C LYS A 163 -24.94 1.24 8.78
N ARG A 164 -25.43 1.60 7.59
CA ARG A 164 -25.84 0.59 6.60
C ARG A 164 -24.61 -0.05 5.96
N ASP A 165 -24.78 -1.27 5.50
CA ASP A 165 -23.74 -1.97 4.74
C ASP A 165 -23.29 -1.15 3.52
N ASN A 166 -21.98 -1.11 3.28
CA ASN A 166 -21.32 -0.43 2.17
C ASN A 166 -21.62 1.10 2.06
N SER A 167 -22.01 1.77 3.16
CA SER A 167 -22.36 3.20 3.17
C SER A 167 -21.20 4.11 3.60
N VAL A 168 -20.18 3.59 4.25
CA VAL A 168 -19.11 4.37 4.87
C VAL A 168 -17.84 4.37 3.98
N LEU A 169 -17.34 5.56 3.70
CA LEU A 169 -16.01 5.75 3.10
C LEU A 169 -14.95 5.83 4.19
N TYR A 170 -14.00 4.91 4.18
CA TYR A 170 -12.81 4.98 5.02
C TYR A 170 -11.71 5.77 4.31
N ILE A 171 -11.08 6.74 4.99
CA ILE A 171 -10.04 7.62 4.44
C ILE A 171 -8.83 7.57 5.36
N CYS A 172 -7.71 7.02 4.86
CA CYS A 172 -6.46 6.93 5.62
C CYS A 172 -5.24 6.90 4.68
N PHE A 173 -4.26 7.76 4.95
CA PHE A 173 -3.05 7.91 4.14
C PHE A 173 -1.79 7.35 4.81
N GLY A 174 -1.97 6.41 5.76
CA GLY A 174 -0.86 5.79 6.48
C GLY A 174 -0.17 6.73 7.46
N SER A 175 1.02 6.34 7.93
CA SER A 175 1.74 7.03 9.01
C SER A 175 2.81 8.01 8.53
N ILE A 176 3.18 7.97 7.25
CA ILE A 176 4.30 8.75 6.69
C ILE A 176 3.87 9.79 5.65
N CYS A 177 2.59 9.82 5.28
CA CYS A 177 2.08 10.78 4.31
C CYS A 177 1.43 11.96 5.04
N TYR A 178 1.91 13.16 4.75
CA TYR A 178 1.39 14.41 5.29
C TYR A 178 0.88 15.29 4.17
N PHE A 179 -0.24 15.97 4.43
CA PHE A 179 -0.81 16.95 3.52
C PHE A 179 -0.74 18.34 4.11
N SER A 180 -0.61 19.36 3.24
CA SER A 180 -0.72 20.76 3.66
C SER A 180 -2.11 21.08 4.20
N ASP A 181 -2.23 22.12 5.01
CA ASP A 181 -3.54 22.57 5.51
C ASP A 181 -4.50 22.91 4.38
N LYS A 182 -3.99 23.47 3.28
CA LYS A 182 -4.78 23.74 2.07
C LYS A 182 -5.35 22.47 1.44
N GLN A 183 -4.52 21.41 1.33
CA GLN A 183 -4.99 20.13 0.78
C GLN A 183 -6.01 19.47 1.70
N LEU A 184 -5.78 19.47 3.02
CA LEU A 184 -6.74 18.95 4.00
C LEU A 184 -8.06 19.70 3.95
N TYR A 185 -8.02 21.04 3.73
CA TYR A 185 -9.23 21.86 3.58
C TYR A 185 -10.03 21.45 2.33
N GLU A 186 -9.37 21.27 1.19
CA GLU A 186 -10.02 20.79 -0.04
C GLU A 186 -10.60 19.38 0.14
N MET A 187 -9.90 18.50 0.86
CA MET A 187 -10.41 17.17 1.20
C MET A 187 -11.68 17.26 2.05
N ALA A 188 -11.68 18.08 3.11
CA ALA A 188 -12.86 18.30 3.93
C ALA A 188 -14.04 18.84 3.12
N CYS A 189 -13.77 19.76 2.18
CA CYS A 189 -14.80 20.29 1.28
C CYS A 189 -15.33 19.22 0.31
N GLY A 190 -14.46 18.38 -0.27
CA GLY A 190 -14.84 17.27 -1.13
C GLY A 190 -15.67 16.20 -0.39
N ILE A 191 -15.23 15.82 0.83
CA ILE A 191 -15.99 14.92 1.71
C ILE A 191 -17.41 15.48 1.98
N LYS A 192 -17.48 16.77 2.32
CA LYS A 192 -18.78 17.43 2.55
C LYS A 192 -19.67 17.41 1.30
N ALA A 193 -19.09 17.69 0.13
CA ALA A 193 -19.82 17.74 -1.13
C ALA A 193 -20.28 16.35 -1.59
N SER A 194 -19.48 15.31 -1.37
CA SER A 194 -19.84 13.93 -1.72
C SER A 194 -21.06 13.41 -0.96
N ASP A 195 -21.34 13.96 0.21
CA ASP A 195 -22.47 13.64 1.09
C ASP A 195 -22.50 12.20 1.63
N HIS A 196 -21.41 11.43 1.52
CA HIS A 196 -21.27 10.09 2.07
C HIS A 196 -20.91 10.10 3.55
N GLU A 197 -21.25 9.01 4.25
CA GLU A 197 -20.76 8.74 5.60
C GLU A 197 -19.28 8.40 5.54
N PHE A 198 -18.50 8.82 6.54
CA PHE A 198 -17.03 8.63 6.48
C PHE A 198 -16.37 8.42 7.83
N ILE A 199 -15.24 7.70 7.81
CA ILE A 199 -14.20 7.75 8.84
C ILE A 199 -12.96 8.34 8.17
N TRP A 200 -12.45 9.43 8.73
CA TRP A 200 -11.24 10.09 8.22
C TRP A 200 -10.14 10.09 9.27
N VAL A 201 -9.07 9.36 8.98
CA VAL A 201 -7.86 9.31 9.82
C VAL A 201 -6.88 10.37 9.35
N VAL A 202 -6.50 11.26 10.26
CA VAL A 202 -5.48 12.29 10.01
C VAL A 202 -4.32 12.09 10.98
N PRO A 203 -3.07 12.27 10.54
CA PRO A 203 -1.93 12.23 11.45
C PRO A 203 -2.08 13.27 12.55
N GLU A 204 -1.72 12.89 13.76
CA GLU A 204 -1.66 13.85 14.86
C GLU A 204 -0.52 14.84 14.58
N LYS A 205 -0.85 16.11 14.44
CA LYS A 205 0.16 17.16 14.32
C LYS A 205 0.78 17.34 15.71
N LYS A 206 2.09 17.19 15.81
CA LYS A 206 2.85 17.65 16.98
C LYS A 206 2.81 19.16 16.98
N GLY A 207 1.72 19.74 17.48
CA GLY A 207 1.58 21.19 17.71
C GLY A 207 2.52 21.66 18.80
N LYS A 208 2.75 22.97 18.88
CA LYS A 208 3.38 23.59 20.05
C LYS A 208 2.39 23.44 21.23
N GLU A 209 2.91 23.21 22.43
CA GLU A 209 2.07 23.00 23.64
C GLU A 209 1.05 24.14 23.88
N ASP A 210 1.30 25.33 23.33
CA ASP A 210 0.47 26.55 23.49
C ASP A 210 -0.49 26.82 22.32
N GLU A 211 -0.62 25.94 21.32
CA GLU A 211 -1.55 26.17 20.20
C GLU A 211 -3.01 25.95 20.63
N SER A 212 -3.87 26.92 20.32
CA SER A 212 -5.31 26.81 20.55
C SER A 212 -5.96 25.73 19.68
N ASP A 213 -7.10 25.20 20.09
CA ASP A 213 -7.84 24.20 19.30
C ASP A 213 -8.30 24.76 17.94
N GLU A 214 -8.52 26.08 17.83
CA GLU A 214 -8.80 26.76 16.56
C GLU A 214 -7.60 26.72 15.62
N GLU A 215 -6.38 26.92 16.12
CA GLU A 215 -5.15 26.84 15.33
C GLU A 215 -4.85 25.40 14.88
N LYS A 216 -5.07 24.42 15.76
CA LYS A 216 -4.90 23.01 15.43
C LYS A 216 -5.87 22.53 14.36
N ASN A 217 -7.05 23.13 14.25
CA ASN A 217 -8.12 22.76 13.33
C ASN A 217 -8.33 23.73 12.17
N LYS A 218 -7.41 24.68 11.93
CA LYS A 218 -7.52 25.69 10.85
C LYS A 218 -7.66 25.10 9.43
N TRP A 219 -7.30 23.83 9.26
CA TRP A 219 -7.45 23.07 8.02
C TRP A 219 -8.88 22.54 7.82
N LEU A 220 -9.76 22.62 8.80
CA LEU A 220 -11.17 22.25 8.67
C LEU A 220 -12.04 23.46 8.33
N PRO A 221 -13.04 23.32 7.45
CA PRO A 221 -14.08 24.31 7.26
C PRO A 221 -14.84 24.55 8.57
N LYS A 222 -15.13 25.82 8.88
CA LYS A 222 -15.83 26.20 10.12
C LYS A 222 -17.11 25.37 10.35
N GLY A 223 -17.22 24.76 11.52
CA GLY A 223 -18.36 23.92 11.92
C GLY A 223 -18.46 22.60 11.11
N PHE A 224 -17.37 22.15 10.50
CA PHE A 224 -17.39 20.89 9.75
C PHE A 224 -17.55 19.68 10.68
N GLU A 225 -16.77 19.63 11.76
CA GLU A 225 -16.76 18.50 12.69
C GLU A 225 -18.07 18.45 13.48
N GLU A 226 -18.50 19.57 14.04
CA GLU A 226 -19.73 19.67 14.83
C GLU A 226 -20.95 19.20 14.03
N ARG A 227 -21.10 19.67 12.80
CA ARG A 227 -22.20 19.27 11.91
C ARG A 227 -22.19 17.77 11.58
N ASN A 228 -21.00 17.17 11.44
CA ASN A 228 -20.89 15.75 11.16
C ASN A 228 -21.18 14.90 12.39
N ILE A 229 -20.78 15.35 13.59
CA ILE A 229 -21.13 14.72 14.86
C ILE A 229 -22.65 14.79 15.09
N GLU A 230 -23.26 15.99 14.99
CA GLU A 230 -24.71 16.19 15.18
C GLU A 230 -25.54 15.31 14.26
N LYS A 231 -25.12 15.15 12.99
CA LYS A 231 -25.81 14.32 12.01
C LYS A 231 -25.39 12.84 12.07
N ASN A 232 -24.52 12.47 12.99
CA ASN A 232 -23.89 11.13 13.05
C ASN A 232 -23.32 10.66 11.69
N LYS A 233 -22.76 11.58 10.88
CA LYS A 233 -22.38 11.35 9.48
C LYS A 233 -20.89 11.06 9.30
N GLY A 234 -20.04 11.54 10.19
CA GLY A 234 -18.60 11.38 10.05
C GLY A 234 -17.86 11.28 11.37
N LEU A 235 -16.77 10.54 11.33
CA LEU A 235 -15.82 10.39 12.43
C LEU A 235 -14.43 10.83 11.97
N ILE A 236 -13.85 11.81 12.64
CA ILE A 236 -12.44 12.21 12.40
C ILE A 236 -11.59 11.59 13.51
N VAL A 237 -10.62 10.77 13.11
CA VAL A 237 -9.66 10.13 14.02
C VAL A 237 -8.31 10.82 13.87
N ARG A 238 -7.86 11.52 14.91
CA ARG A 238 -6.54 12.15 14.94
C ARG A 238 -5.53 11.20 15.55
N GLY A 239 -4.63 10.66 14.71
CA GLY A 239 -3.63 9.67 15.10
C GLY A 239 -3.88 8.29 14.48
N TRP A 240 -3.85 7.23 15.27
CA TRP A 240 -3.94 5.85 14.81
C TRP A 240 -5.34 5.26 14.94
N ALA A 241 -5.80 4.56 13.90
CA ALA A 241 -7.08 3.85 13.87
C ALA A 241 -6.87 2.33 13.66
N PRO A 242 -7.78 1.46 14.13
CA PRO A 242 -7.68 0.01 13.95
C PRO A 242 -8.09 -0.39 12.52
N GLN A 243 -7.22 -0.11 11.54
CA GLN A 243 -7.51 -0.17 10.10
C GLN A 243 -8.10 -1.51 9.65
N VAL A 244 -7.51 -2.63 10.07
CA VAL A 244 -7.99 -3.96 9.64
C VAL A 244 -9.42 -4.21 10.12
N MET A 245 -9.74 -3.82 11.36
CA MET A 245 -11.09 -3.97 11.91
C MET A 245 -12.09 -3.07 11.20
N ILE A 246 -11.69 -1.85 10.85
CA ILE A 246 -12.52 -0.93 10.06
C ILE A 246 -12.77 -1.51 8.67
N LEU A 247 -11.72 -1.91 7.94
CA LEU A 247 -11.82 -2.45 6.58
C LEU A 247 -12.67 -3.73 6.50
N THR A 248 -12.65 -4.56 7.54
CA THR A 248 -13.45 -5.79 7.58
C THR A 248 -14.89 -5.60 8.00
N HIS A 249 -15.27 -4.38 8.41
CA HIS A 249 -16.64 -4.09 8.87
C HIS A 249 -17.61 -3.96 7.69
N PRO A 250 -18.82 -4.57 7.73
CA PRO A 250 -19.77 -4.55 6.60
C PRO A 250 -20.20 -3.16 6.15
N ALA A 251 -20.23 -2.19 7.06
CA ALA A 251 -20.60 -0.81 6.74
C ALA A 251 -19.60 -0.11 5.79
N VAL A 252 -18.34 -0.55 5.71
CA VAL A 252 -17.33 0.09 4.87
C VAL A 252 -17.53 -0.31 3.41
N GLY A 253 -17.76 0.68 2.55
CA GLY A 253 -18.03 0.49 1.12
C GLY A 253 -16.86 0.80 0.21
N ALA A 254 -15.93 1.65 0.64
CA ALA A 254 -14.70 1.99 -0.09
C ALA A 254 -13.59 2.51 0.84
N PHE A 255 -12.36 2.46 0.34
CA PHE A 255 -11.18 2.94 1.04
C PHE A 255 -10.42 3.96 0.20
N MET A 256 -10.34 5.22 0.65
CA MET A 256 -9.44 6.20 0.05
C MET A 256 -8.06 6.08 0.71
N THR A 257 -7.05 5.73 -0.09
CA THR A 257 -5.74 5.34 0.41
C THR A 257 -4.59 5.97 -0.38
N HIS A 258 -3.45 6.16 0.29
CA HIS A 258 -2.18 6.54 -0.33
C HIS A 258 -1.53 5.43 -1.17
N CYS A 259 -2.12 4.25 -1.25
CA CYS A 259 -1.57 3.08 -1.97
C CYS A 259 -0.30 2.46 -1.37
N GLY A 260 0.00 2.66 -0.09
CA GLY A 260 1.04 1.91 0.61
C GLY A 260 0.70 0.41 0.61
N TRP A 261 1.71 -0.44 0.33
CA TRP A 261 1.48 -1.85 0.02
C TRP A 261 0.70 -2.62 1.11
N ASN A 262 1.05 -2.42 2.38
CA ASN A 262 0.32 -3.08 3.47
C ASN A 262 -1.16 -2.69 3.50
N SER A 263 -1.48 -1.41 3.30
CA SER A 263 -2.88 -0.93 3.25
C SER A 263 -3.64 -1.53 2.07
N ILE A 264 -2.99 -1.70 0.92
CA ILE A 264 -3.58 -2.37 -0.24
C ILE A 264 -3.89 -3.83 0.08
N VAL A 265 -2.93 -4.58 0.61
CA VAL A 265 -3.12 -5.99 0.93
C VAL A 265 -4.24 -6.19 1.97
N GLU A 266 -4.35 -5.30 2.95
CA GLU A 266 -5.43 -5.31 3.93
C GLU A 266 -6.79 -5.03 3.29
N ALA A 267 -6.89 -4.02 2.40
CA ALA A 267 -8.12 -3.69 1.67
C ALA A 267 -8.54 -4.83 0.73
N VAL A 268 -7.61 -5.42 -0.01
CA VAL A 268 -7.85 -6.56 -0.90
C VAL A 268 -8.33 -7.76 -0.09
N SER A 269 -7.69 -8.04 1.05
CA SER A 269 -8.08 -9.14 1.95
C SER A 269 -9.49 -8.94 2.56
N ALA A 270 -9.91 -7.70 2.72
CA ALA A 270 -11.26 -7.33 3.16
C ALA A 270 -12.29 -7.28 2.02
N GLY A 271 -11.85 -7.26 0.76
CA GLY A 271 -12.70 -7.11 -0.42
C GLY A 271 -13.22 -5.70 -0.64
N ILE A 272 -12.47 -4.70 -0.15
CA ILE A 272 -12.84 -3.28 -0.21
C ILE A 272 -12.22 -2.64 -1.44
N PRO A 273 -13.01 -2.04 -2.33
CA PRO A 273 -12.50 -1.29 -3.47
C PRO A 273 -11.83 0.02 -3.03
N MET A 274 -10.89 0.52 -3.81
CA MET A 274 -10.04 1.63 -3.41
C MET A 274 -10.21 2.88 -4.27
N ILE A 275 -10.15 4.04 -3.63
CA ILE A 275 -9.90 5.33 -4.26
C ILE A 275 -8.41 5.62 -4.04
N THR A 276 -7.63 5.58 -5.11
CA THR A 276 -6.18 5.66 -5.02
C THR A 276 -5.68 7.10 -5.11
N TRP A 277 -4.83 7.47 -4.17
CA TRP A 277 -4.18 8.79 -4.11
C TRP A 277 -2.72 8.63 -3.69
N PRO A 278 -1.85 8.18 -4.59
CA PRO A 278 -0.44 8.01 -4.29
C PRO A 278 0.23 9.35 -3.96
N VAL A 279 1.19 9.32 -3.04
CA VAL A 279 1.90 10.50 -2.53
C VAL A 279 3.40 10.37 -2.74
N LEU A 280 3.98 9.21 -2.42
CA LEU A 280 5.43 8.96 -2.49
C LEU A 280 5.76 7.47 -2.64
N GLY A 281 7.01 7.15 -2.94
CA GLY A 281 7.53 5.79 -2.90
C GLY A 281 6.92 4.85 -3.93
N ASP A 282 6.67 3.61 -3.53
CA ASP A 282 6.07 2.54 -4.33
C ASP A 282 4.60 2.79 -4.71
N GLN A 283 3.98 3.78 -4.11
CA GLN A 283 2.53 4.00 -4.16
C GLN A 283 2.01 4.26 -5.58
N PHE A 284 2.77 4.98 -6.41
CA PHE A 284 2.40 5.25 -7.81
C PHE A 284 2.39 3.99 -8.69
N TYR A 285 3.26 3.04 -8.37
CA TYR A 285 3.28 1.75 -9.07
C TYR A 285 2.16 0.85 -8.59
N ASN A 286 1.94 0.80 -7.27
CA ASN A 286 0.84 0.06 -6.66
C ASN A 286 -0.53 0.53 -7.18
N GLU A 287 -0.71 1.85 -7.39
CA GLU A 287 -1.92 2.40 -8.03
C GLU A 287 -2.18 1.74 -9.39
N LYS A 288 -1.16 1.58 -10.23
CA LYS A 288 -1.33 0.96 -11.56
C LYS A 288 -1.77 -0.50 -11.47
N LEU A 289 -1.23 -1.25 -10.52
CA LEU A 289 -1.72 -2.61 -10.26
C LEU A 289 -3.20 -2.61 -9.92
N ILE A 290 -3.62 -1.76 -9.00
CA ILE A 290 -4.98 -1.74 -8.45
C ILE A 290 -6.00 -1.23 -9.47
N THR A 291 -5.69 -0.15 -10.18
CA THR A 291 -6.65 0.52 -11.07
C THR A 291 -6.64 -0.01 -12.50
N HIS A 292 -5.45 -0.20 -13.09
CA HIS A 292 -5.31 -0.57 -14.49
C HIS A 292 -5.25 -2.08 -14.69
N VAL A 293 -4.53 -2.81 -13.84
CA VAL A 293 -4.32 -4.24 -14.04
C VAL A 293 -5.44 -5.06 -13.41
N ARG A 294 -5.78 -4.78 -12.15
CA ARG A 294 -6.81 -5.55 -11.41
C ARG A 294 -8.20 -4.93 -11.46
N GLY A 295 -8.30 -3.64 -11.73
CA GLY A 295 -9.58 -2.93 -11.88
C GLY A 295 -10.44 -2.95 -10.60
N ILE A 296 -9.80 -2.89 -9.43
CA ILE A 296 -10.44 -2.88 -8.11
C ILE A 296 -10.36 -1.51 -7.43
N GLY A 297 -10.13 -0.47 -8.20
CA GLY A 297 -10.06 0.90 -7.70
C GLY A 297 -10.25 1.94 -8.78
N VAL A 298 -10.35 3.19 -8.34
CA VAL A 298 -10.42 4.41 -9.17
C VAL A 298 -9.36 5.39 -8.72
N GLU A 299 -8.75 6.11 -9.68
CA GLU A 299 -7.72 7.11 -9.39
C GLU A 299 -8.35 8.47 -9.03
N VAL A 300 -7.76 9.16 -8.05
CA VAL A 300 -8.00 10.60 -7.86
C VAL A 300 -7.30 11.41 -8.96
N GLY A 301 -6.23 10.86 -9.56
CA GLY A 301 -5.45 11.50 -10.61
C GLY A 301 -4.23 12.26 -10.08
N ALA A 302 -3.65 11.81 -8.98
CA ALA A 302 -2.38 12.35 -8.47
C ALA A 302 -1.22 11.94 -9.39
N ILE A 303 -0.44 12.93 -9.85
CA ILE A 303 0.71 12.70 -10.73
C ILE A 303 2.02 13.22 -10.13
N GLU A 304 1.96 14.01 -9.07
CA GLU A 304 3.14 14.61 -8.45
C GLU A 304 3.64 13.80 -7.26
N TRP A 305 4.93 13.50 -7.26
CA TRP A 305 5.61 12.84 -6.15
C TRP A 305 5.95 13.85 -5.06
N CYS A 306 5.72 13.48 -3.80
CA CYS A 306 6.21 14.22 -2.66
C CYS A 306 7.62 13.73 -2.31
N VAL A 307 8.60 14.65 -2.24
CA VAL A 307 10.01 14.27 -2.01
C VAL A 307 10.27 13.95 -0.54
N ASP A 308 9.65 14.71 0.39
CA ASP A 308 10.00 14.70 1.82
C ASP A 308 8.87 14.20 2.74
N GLY A 309 7.78 13.65 2.17
CA GLY A 309 6.58 13.31 2.96
C GLY A 309 5.83 14.54 3.53
N VAL A 310 6.42 15.72 3.42
CA VAL A 310 5.93 17.02 3.97
C VAL A 310 5.88 18.08 2.87
N GLY A 311 5.89 17.69 1.58
CA GLY A 311 5.94 18.68 0.49
C GLY A 311 4.74 19.62 0.50
N GLU A 312 4.98 20.92 0.57
CA GLU A 312 4.03 21.91 0.05
C GLU A 312 3.96 21.69 -1.45
N LYS A 313 3.03 20.82 -1.90
CA LYS A 313 2.72 20.72 -3.32
C LYS A 313 2.19 22.08 -3.77
N GLU A 314 2.78 22.63 -4.79
CA GLU A 314 2.26 23.87 -5.41
C GLU A 314 0.84 23.63 -5.96
N ASN A 315 0.55 22.40 -6.41
CA ASN A 315 -0.73 21.99 -6.97
C ASN A 315 -1.57 21.23 -5.93
N VAL A 316 -2.55 21.93 -5.39
CA VAL A 316 -3.56 21.35 -4.50
C VAL A 316 -4.63 20.66 -5.33
N MET A 317 -4.90 19.39 -5.05
CA MET A 317 -6.01 18.66 -5.64
C MET A 317 -7.33 19.30 -5.21
N SER A 318 -8.13 19.75 -6.16
CA SER A 318 -9.38 20.47 -5.88
C SER A 318 -10.46 19.55 -5.31
N ARG A 319 -11.34 20.15 -4.49
CA ARG A 319 -12.51 19.47 -3.90
C ARG A 319 -13.38 18.75 -4.93
N ASP A 320 -13.53 19.34 -6.13
CA ASP A 320 -14.39 18.79 -7.18
C ASP A 320 -13.83 17.48 -7.75
N ILE A 321 -12.50 17.38 -7.88
CA ILE A 321 -11.82 16.15 -8.31
C ILE A 321 -11.96 15.09 -7.22
N ILE A 322 -11.78 15.47 -5.96
CA ILE A 322 -11.88 14.57 -4.80
C ILE A 322 -13.32 14.05 -4.68
N GLU A 323 -14.32 14.94 -4.73
CA GLU A 323 -15.74 14.57 -4.71
C GLU A 323 -16.08 13.61 -5.85
N LYS A 324 -15.64 13.92 -7.07
CA LYS A 324 -15.89 13.08 -8.24
C LYS A 324 -15.34 11.67 -8.08
N ALA A 325 -14.14 11.53 -7.53
CA ALA A 325 -13.56 10.21 -7.26
C ALA A 325 -14.35 9.43 -6.19
N MET A 326 -14.80 10.11 -5.12
CA MET A 326 -15.64 9.52 -4.09
C MET A 326 -16.97 9.04 -4.67
N ARG A 327 -17.68 9.89 -5.42
CA ARG A 327 -18.95 9.53 -6.05
C ARG A 327 -18.81 8.40 -7.05
N ARG A 328 -17.75 8.39 -7.84
CA ARG A 328 -17.50 7.34 -8.85
C ARG A 328 -17.51 5.95 -8.25
N LEU A 329 -17.06 5.78 -7.00
CA LEU A 329 -16.97 4.49 -6.34
C LEU A 329 -18.09 4.24 -5.32
N MET A 330 -18.60 5.30 -4.66
CA MET A 330 -19.61 5.17 -3.59
C MET A 330 -21.04 5.25 -4.11
N ASP A 331 -21.29 5.93 -5.22
CA ASP A 331 -22.62 5.99 -5.82
C ASP A 331 -23.00 4.66 -6.48
N ASN A 332 -24.31 4.43 -6.61
CA ASN A 332 -24.85 3.21 -7.22
C ASN A 332 -24.78 3.31 -8.75
N SER A 333 -23.63 2.98 -9.32
CA SER A 333 -23.42 2.89 -10.77
C SER A 333 -22.97 1.49 -11.18
N ASP A 334 -23.24 1.11 -12.44
CA ASP A 334 -22.79 -0.18 -12.98
C ASP A 334 -21.25 -0.32 -12.94
N GLU A 335 -20.53 0.80 -13.07
CA GLU A 335 -19.07 0.82 -12.95
C GLU A 335 -18.64 0.50 -11.53
N ALA A 336 -19.21 1.19 -10.53
CA ALA A 336 -18.92 0.97 -9.13
C ALA A 336 -19.22 -0.47 -8.71
N GLU A 337 -20.37 -1.01 -9.13
CA GLU A 337 -20.72 -2.40 -8.80
C GLU A 337 -19.77 -3.42 -9.43
N ARG A 338 -19.31 -3.21 -10.66
CA ARG A 338 -18.28 -4.07 -11.28
C ARG A 338 -16.94 -4.00 -10.54
N ILE A 339 -16.53 -2.83 -10.06
CA ILE A 339 -15.30 -2.66 -9.27
C ILE A 339 -15.45 -3.36 -7.92
N LYS A 340 -16.55 -3.13 -7.22
CA LYS A 340 -16.87 -3.78 -5.93
C LYS A 340 -16.90 -5.30 -6.06
N GLN A 341 -17.51 -5.83 -7.14
CA GLN A 341 -17.54 -7.27 -7.37
C GLN A 341 -16.14 -7.85 -7.56
N ARG A 342 -15.29 -7.21 -8.39
CA ARG A 342 -13.90 -7.64 -8.53
C ARG A 342 -13.12 -7.59 -7.22
N ALA A 343 -13.36 -6.58 -6.38
CA ALA A 343 -12.73 -6.51 -5.07
C ALA A 343 -13.14 -7.69 -4.17
N ARG A 344 -14.43 -8.06 -4.18
CA ARG A 344 -14.93 -9.26 -3.47
C ARG A 344 -14.30 -10.56 -4.00
N ASP A 345 -14.16 -10.68 -5.33
CA ASP A 345 -13.51 -11.86 -5.95
C ASP A 345 -12.04 -11.98 -5.51
N PHE A 346 -11.33 -10.85 -5.36
CA PHE A 346 -9.95 -10.85 -4.84
C PHE A 346 -9.87 -11.20 -3.36
N ARG A 347 -10.84 -10.82 -2.53
CA ARG A 347 -10.95 -11.30 -1.15
C ARG A 347 -11.04 -12.82 -1.08
N GLU A 348 -11.86 -13.44 -1.95
CA GLU A 348 -11.97 -14.91 -2.00
C GLU A 348 -10.65 -15.56 -2.41
N LYS A 349 -9.95 -14.99 -3.41
CA LYS A 349 -8.62 -15.44 -3.84
C LYS A 349 -7.61 -15.32 -2.70
N ALA A 350 -7.55 -14.18 -2.04
CA ALA A 350 -6.67 -13.95 -0.89
C ALA A 350 -6.91 -14.95 0.24
N THR A 351 -8.18 -15.23 0.56
CA THR A 351 -8.56 -16.22 1.57
C THR A 351 -8.12 -17.63 1.19
N ARG A 352 -8.31 -18.02 -0.07
CA ARG A 352 -7.89 -19.34 -0.57
C ARG A 352 -6.37 -19.47 -0.61
N ALA A 353 -5.64 -18.41 -0.96
CA ALA A 353 -4.18 -18.45 -1.09
C ALA A 353 -3.48 -18.93 0.20
N VAL A 354 -3.96 -18.52 1.37
CA VAL A 354 -3.37 -18.89 2.67
C VAL A 354 -3.88 -20.22 3.24
N GLN A 355 -4.93 -20.78 2.68
CA GLN A 355 -5.46 -22.07 3.10
C GLN A 355 -4.58 -23.23 2.60
N LYS A 356 -4.70 -24.41 3.23
CA LYS A 356 -3.99 -25.63 2.81
C LYS A 356 -4.25 -25.93 1.34
N GLY A 357 -3.17 -25.99 0.56
CA GLY A 357 -3.22 -26.22 -0.90
C GLY A 357 -3.37 -24.95 -1.72
N GLY A 358 -3.53 -23.77 -1.09
CA GLY A 358 -3.53 -22.47 -1.78
C GLY A 358 -2.14 -22.03 -2.22
N SER A 359 -2.07 -20.97 -3.02
CA SER A 359 -0.83 -20.49 -3.63
C SER A 359 0.23 -20.11 -2.59
N SER A 360 -0.10 -19.31 -1.60
CA SER A 360 0.82 -18.87 -0.54
C SER A 360 1.22 -20.01 0.39
N TYR A 361 0.30 -20.92 0.71
CA TYR A 361 0.62 -22.11 1.48
C TYR A 361 1.65 -23.00 0.75
N ASN A 362 1.44 -23.24 -0.56
CA ASN A 362 2.36 -24.03 -1.37
C ASN A 362 3.71 -23.33 -1.57
N ASN A 363 3.73 -21.99 -1.70
CA ASN A 363 4.96 -21.20 -1.73
C ASN A 363 5.76 -21.34 -0.43
N LEU A 364 5.10 -21.34 0.73
CA LEU A 364 5.78 -21.56 2.01
C LEU A 364 6.43 -22.95 2.08
N LEU A 365 5.73 -24.00 1.64
CA LEU A 365 6.31 -25.36 1.59
C LEU A 365 7.51 -25.41 0.63
N SER A 366 7.38 -24.81 -0.57
CA SER A 366 8.48 -24.70 -1.53
C SER A 366 9.69 -23.96 -0.95
N LEU A 367 9.48 -22.86 -0.24
CA LEU A 367 10.53 -22.13 0.44
C LEU A 367 11.27 -22.99 1.48
N ILE A 368 10.52 -23.70 2.33
CA ILE A 368 11.10 -24.59 3.34
C ILE A 368 11.95 -25.70 2.68
N ASP A 369 11.49 -26.28 1.57
CA ASP A 369 12.25 -27.31 0.86
C ASP A 369 13.49 -26.73 0.17
N ASP A 370 13.42 -25.52 -0.38
CA ASP A 370 14.59 -24.84 -0.95
C ASP A 370 15.63 -24.49 0.14
N LEU A 371 15.20 -24.03 1.32
CA LEU A 371 16.09 -23.79 2.45
C LEU A 371 16.80 -25.06 2.94
N LYS A 372 16.08 -26.20 3.01
CA LYS A 372 16.70 -27.50 3.34
C LYS A 372 17.78 -27.88 2.32
N ARG A 373 17.49 -27.74 1.02
CA ARG A 373 18.48 -28.01 -0.05
C ARG A 373 19.71 -27.09 0.07
N MET A 374 19.52 -25.79 0.36
CA MET A 374 20.63 -24.86 0.54
C MET A 374 21.52 -25.26 1.72
N ARG A 375 20.92 -25.68 2.85
CA ARG A 375 21.64 -26.21 4.01
C ARG A 375 22.42 -27.48 3.67
N ASP A 376 21.77 -28.46 3.05
CA ASP A 376 22.37 -29.75 2.75
C ASP A 376 23.53 -29.63 1.76
N ASN A 377 23.42 -28.73 0.75
CA ASN A 377 24.52 -28.43 -0.16
C ASN A 377 25.71 -27.77 0.52
N LYS A 378 25.50 -26.98 1.59
CA LYS A 378 26.57 -26.36 2.38
C LYS A 378 27.37 -27.42 3.18
N THR A 379 26.71 -28.49 3.60
CA THR A 379 27.34 -29.58 4.38
C THR A 379 28.21 -30.48 3.48
N LEU A 380 28.00 -30.44 2.16
CA LEU A 380 28.74 -31.26 1.17
C LEU A 380 29.90 -30.51 0.50
N ALA A 381 30.03 -29.19 0.71
CA ALA A 381 31.11 -28.32 0.17
C ALA A 381 32.16 -27.98 1.24
#